data_1b49ba202a1f0019e23fcbd8f9309f60
#
_entry.id   1b49ba202a1f0019e23fcbd8f9309f60
#
_cell.length_a   1.000
_cell.length_b   1.000
_cell.length_c   1.000
_cell.angle_alpha   90.00
_cell.angle_beta   90.00
_cell.angle_gamma   90.00
#
_symmetry.space_group_name_H-M   'P 1'
#
loop_
_entity.id
_entity.type
_entity.pdbx_description
1 polymer ?
#
loop_
_entity_poly.entity_id
_entity_poly.type
_entity_poly.pdbx_seq_one_letter_code
_entity_poly.pdbx_strand_id
1 'polypeptide(L)'
;NYNSVRFNGPNDLWIDKKGGIYFTDPYYQRDYWERKKPDLEGQKLYYLAKGTQEAIIADADFVRPNGIIGTADGKWLYVADIGDSKTYRYKINKDGSLTNRQLFVSQGSDGMTLDNKGNLYITGKGVTIYDPSGTKIGNIPVPSGWVGNICFGGKDRKTLFIAASESVYTLQMQVRGVK
;
A
#
# COMPACT_ATOMS: atom_id res chain seq x y z
N ASN A 1 -1.22 -16.92 10.07
CA ASN A 1 -1.51 -18.08 9.19
C ASN A 1 -2.87 -17.88 8.54
N TYR A 2 -3.04 -18.43 7.36
CA TYR A 2 -4.30 -18.54 6.65
C TYR A 2 -4.66 -20.03 6.51
N ASN A 3 -5.80 -20.46 7.09
CA ASN A 3 -6.18 -21.88 7.12
C ASN A 3 -5.05 -22.81 7.61
N SER A 4 -4.38 -22.42 8.68
CA SER A 4 -3.23 -23.11 9.28
C SER A 4 -1.96 -23.13 8.42
N VAL A 5 -1.98 -22.55 7.22
CA VAL A 5 -0.82 -22.40 6.34
C VAL A 5 -0.13 -21.05 6.60
N ARG A 6 1.19 -21.03 6.57
CA ARG A 6 1.99 -19.82 6.77
C ARG A 6 1.77 -18.82 5.65
N PHE A 7 1.59 -17.55 6.00
CA PHE A 7 1.63 -16.44 5.03
C PHE A 7 2.95 -16.42 4.26
N ASN A 8 2.92 -15.86 3.06
CA ASN A 8 4.11 -15.67 2.22
C ASN A 8 5.12 -14.74 2.90
N GLY A 9 4.67 -13.55 3.28
CA GLY A 9 5.42 -12.56 4.01
C GLY A 9 4.62 -11.25 4.05
N PRO A 10 3.66 -11.09 4.99
CA PRO A 10 2.88 -9.86 5.10
C PRO A 10 3.80 -8.64 5.04
N ASN A 11 3.53 -7.74 4.10
CA ASN A 11 4.42 -6.66 3.76
C ASN A 11 3.91 -5.30 4.23
N ASP A 12 2.79 -4.84 3.71
CA ASP A 12 2.21 -3.54 4.06
C ASP A 12 0.75 -3.70 4.52
N LEU A 13 0.27 -2.77 5.33
CA LEU A 13 -1.07 -2.82 5.90
C LEU A 13 -1.73 -1.46 6.01
N TRP A 14 -3.06 -1.47 5.94
CA TRP A 14 -3.89 -0.31 6.28
C TRP A 14 -5.04 -0.71 7.19
N ILE A 15 -5.30 0.13 8.22
CA ILE A 15 -6.35 -0.10 9.20
C ILE A 15 -7.56 0.75 8.85
N ASP A 16 -8.71 0.12 8.66
CA ASP A 16 -9.96 0.80 8.37
C ASP A 16 -10.55 1.50 9.61
N LYS A 17 -11.59 2.33 9.40
CA LYS A 17 -12.25 3.07 10.49
C LYS A 17 -12.90 2.20 11.57
N LYS A 18 -13.14 0.92 11.28
CA LYS A 18 -13.73 -0.04 12.21
C LYS A 18 -12.66 -0.82 12.97
N GLY A 19 -11.39 -0.63 12.62
CA GLY A 19 -10.24 -1.33 13.16
C GLY A 19 -9.98 -2.67 12.49
N GLY A 20 -10.59 -2.94 11.32
CA GLY A 20 -10.21 -4.04 10.44
C GLY A 20 -8.91 -3.74 9.71
N ILE A 21 -8.15 -4.75 9.35
CA ILE A 21 -6.81 -4.63 8.78
C ILE A 21 -6.80 -5.25 7.39
N TYR A 22 -6.50 -4.45 6.37
CA TYR A 22 -6.11 -4.95 5.06
C TYR A 22 -4.60 -5.09 5.02
N PHE A 23 -4.09 -6.17 4.47
CA PHE A 23 -2.65 -6.36 4.32
C PHE A 23 -2.31 -7.17 3.07
N THR A 24 -1.16 -6.84 2.49
CA THR A 24 -0.61 -7.51 1.32
C THR A 24 0.34 -8.62 1.75
N ASP A 25 0.32 -9.76 1.03
CA ASP A 25 1.11 -10.94 1.35
C ASP A 25 1.95 -11.42 0.14
N PRO A 26 2.92 -10.62 -0.30
CA PRO A 26 3.84 -11.02 -1.36
C PRO A 26 4.86 -12.04 -0.86
N TYR A 27 5.49 -12.76 -1.81
CA TYR A 27 6.62 -13.61 -1.53
C TYR A 27 7.92 -13.00 -2.07
N TYR A 28 8.79 -12.61 -1.17
CA TYR A 28 10.13 -12.13 -1.48
C TYR A 28 11.16 -13.11 -0.93
N GLN A 29 11.61 -14.06 -1.75
CA GLN A 29 12.65 -15.00 -1.35
C GLN A 29 13.90 -14.25 -0.88
N ARG A 30 14.41 -14.65 0.29
CA ARG A 30 15.67 -14.17 0.83
C ARG A 30 16.66 -15.34 0.92
N ASP A 31 17.94 -15.07 0.67
CA ASP A 31 18.99 -16.11 0.65
C ASP A 31 19.13 -16.78 2.01
N TYR A 32 18.93 -16.05 3.09
CA TYR A 32 19.02 -16.52 4.47
C TYR A 32 17.78 -17.27 4.96
N TRP A 33 16.69 -17.37 4.15
CA TRP A 33 15.52 -18.15 4.52
C TRP A 33 15.74 -19.65 4.25
N GLU A 34 15.40 -20.49 5.23
CA GLU A 34 15.32 -21.94 5.04
C GLU A 34 14.22 -22.31 4.04
N ARG A 35 13.09 -21.60 4.10
CA ARG A 35 11.97 -21.72 3.18
C ARG A 35 12.36 -21.24 1.79
N LYS A 36 12.28 -22.13 0.80
CA LYS A 36 12.71 -21.86 -0.60
C LYS A 36 11.54 -21.62 -1.58
N LYS A 37 10.29 -21.76 -1.12
CA LYS A 37 9.09 -21.54 -1.92
C LYS A 37 7.95 -21.02 -1.01
N PRO A 38 6.92 -20.37 -1.57
CA PRO A 38 5.72 -20.03 -0.82
C PRO A 38 4.97 -21.30 -0.37
N ASP A 39 4.31 -21.21 0.78
CA ASP A 39 3.43 -22.28 1.27
C ASP A 39 1.99 -22.08 0.76
N LEU A 40 1.61 -20.84 0.47
CA LEU A 40 0.33 -20.47 -0.13
C LEU A 40 0.46 -20.28 -1.64
N GLU A 41 -0.53 -20.77 -2.38
CA GLU A 41 -0.64 -20.51 -3.81
C GLU A 41 -1.00 -19.05 -4.07
N GLY A 42 -0.25 -18.40 -4.98
CA GLY A 42 -0.43 -16.99 -5.35
C GLY A 42 -0.04 -16.01 -4.24
N GLN A 43 -0.11 -14.75 -4.57
CA GLN A 43 0.20 -13.63 -3.68
C GLN A 43 -1.05 -12.77 -3.56
N LYS A 44 -1.50 -12.48 -2.35
CA LYS A 44 -2.87 -12.05 -2.13
C LYS A 44 -2.96 -10.80 -1.25
N LEU A 45 -4.10 -10.17 -1.35
CA LEU A 45 -4.59 -9.17 -0.42
C LEU A 45 -5.56 -9.85 0.55
N TYR A 46 -5.37 -9.62 1.85
CA TYR A 46 -6.21 -10.15 2.90
C TYR A 46 -6.92 -9.05 3.68
N TYR A 47 -8.02 -9.41 4.31
CA TYR A 47 -8.73 -8.59 5.29
C TYR A 47 -8.94 -9.36 6.59
N LEU A 48 -8.53 -8.77 7.70
CA LEU A 48 -8.77 -9.26 9.05
C LEU A 48 -9.76 -8.33 9.74
N ALA A 49 -10.99 -8.77 9.93
CA ALA A 49 -11.99 -7.96 10.61
C ALA A 49 -11.63 -7.76 12.10
N LYS A 50 -11.97 -6.60 12.66
CA LYS A 50 -11.71 -6.32 14.07
C LYS A 50 -12.34 -7.37 14.97
N GLY A 51 -11.54 -7.92 15.88
CA GLY A 51 -11.97 -8.91 16.86
C GLY A 51 -12.06 -10.34 16.34
N THR A 52 -11.72 -10.59 15.06
CA THR A 52 -11.55 -11.94 14.52
C THR A 52 -10.08 -12.37 14.58
N GLN A 53 -9.85 -13.67 14.51
CA GLN A 53 -8.50 -14.24 14.44
C GLN A 53 -8.18 -14.80 13.05
N GLU A 54 -9.16 -14.84 12.17
CA GLU A 54 -9.02 -15.38 10.81
C GLU A 54 -9.16 -14.28 9.77
N ALA A 55 -8.14 -14.16 8.93
CA ALA A 55 -8.19 -13.28 7.77
C ALA A 55 -8.98 -13.96 6.63
N ILE A 56 -9.64 -13.15 5.82
CA ILE A 56 -10.26 -13.60 4.57
C ILE A 56 -9.48 -13.06 3.38
N ILE A 57 -9.52 -13.77 2.26
CA ILE A 57 -8.97 -13.26 1.01
C ILE A 57 -9.87 -12.13 0.51
N ALA A 58 -9.30 -10.93 0.39
CA ALA A 58 -10.00 -9.77 -0.16
C ALA A 58 -9.83 -9.68 -1.69
N ASP A 59 -8.66 -10.07 -2.21
CA ASP A 59 -8.39 -10.26 -3.65
C ASP A 59 -7.20 -11.20 -3.84
N ALA A 60 -7.25 -12.09 -4.83
CA ALA A 60 -6.22 -13.07 -5.15
C ALA A 60 -5.53 -12.85 -6.50
N ASP A 61 -5.93 -11.82 -7.24
CA ASP A 61 -5.45 -11.55 -8.59
C ASP A 61 -4.34 -10.50 -8.60
N PHE A 62 -3.18 -10.90 -8.06
CA PHE A 62 -1.96 -10.09 -8.03
C PHE A 62 -0.74 -10.90 -8.45
N VAL A 63 0.21 -10.21 -9.08
CA VAL A 63 1.55 -10.76 -9.35
C VAL A 63 2.44 -10.60 -8.11
N ARG A 64 2.47 -9.40 -7.52
CA ARG A 64 3.22 -9.11 -6.29
C ARG A 64 2.66 -7.88 -5.59
N PRO A 65 1.59 -8.03 -4.80
CA PRO A 65 0.99 -6.90 -4.09
C PRO A 65 1.97 -6.35 -3.05
N ASN A 66 2.01 -5.03 -2.87
CA ASN A 66 2.92 -4.37 -1.95
C ASN A 66 2.21 -3.19 -1.27
N GLY A 67 2.51 -1.94 -1.60
CA GLY A 67 1.95 -0.78 -0.94
C GLY A 67 0.43 -0.74 -0.90
N ILE A 68 -0.13 -0.32 0.22
CA ILE A 68 -1.57 -0.27 0.44
C ILE A 68 -1.95 0.97 1.27
N ILE A 69 -3.01 1.67 0.86
CA ILE A 69 -3.55 2.81 1.62
C ILE A 69 -5.04 2.98 1.34
N GLY A 70 -5.82 3.24 2.39
CA GLY A 70 -7.23 3.61 2.23
C GLY A 70 -7.47 5.10 2.41
N THR A 71 -8.57 5.59 1.84
CA THR A 71 -8.99 6.98 2.01
C THR A 71 -9.48 7.24 3.43
N ALA A 72 -9.29 8.48 3.92
CA ALA A 72 -9.70 8.89 5.26
C ALA A 72 -11.21 8.73 5.51
N ASP A 73 -12.04 8.76 4.49
CA ASP A 73 -13.48 8.51 4.60
C ASP A 73 -13.83 7.01 4.65
N GLY A 74 -12.83 6.14 4.41
CA GLY A 74 -12.98 4.67 4.43
C GLY A 74 -13.76 4.11 3.24
N LYS A 75 -13.86 4.85 2.13
CA LYS A 75 -14.64 4.42 0.95
C LYS A 75 -13.80 3.70 -0.09
N TRP A 76 -12.51 4.05 -0.20
CA TRP A 76 -11.62 3.54 -1.23
C TRP A 76 -10.35 2.97 -0.64
N LEU A 77 -9.87 1.90 -1.26
CA LEU A 77 -8.58 1.28 -0.97
C LEU A 77 -7.74 1.30 -2.24
N TYR A 78 -6.49 1.71 -2.13
CA TYR A 78 -5.49 1.61 -3.19
C TYR A 78 -4.51 0.50 -2.83
N VAL A 79 -4.21 -0.35 -3.80
CA VAL A 79 -3.27 -1.47 -3.65
C VAL A 79 -2.34 -1.50 -4.85
N ALA A 80 -1.06 -1.39 -4.61
CA ALA A 80 -0.04 -1.50 -5.65
C ALA A 80 0.33 -2.96 -5.90
N ASP A 81 0.36 -3.34 -7.16
CA ASP A 81 1.00 -4.56 -7.65
C ASP A 81 2.34 -4.19 -8.27
N ILE A 82 3.42 -4.31 -7.49
CA ILE A 82 4.77 -3.96 -7.96
C ILE A 82 5.25 -4.95 -9.04
N GLY A 83 4.75 -6.19 -9.00
CA GLY A 83 5.10 -7.23 -9.98
C GLY A 83 4.51 -6.98 -11.36
N ASP A 84 3.35 -6.35 -11.43
CA ASP A 84 2.66 -6.00 -12.69
C ASP A 84 2.76 -4.50 -13.04
N SER A 85 3.51 -3.72 -12.25
CA SER A 85 3.67 -2.27 -12.44
C SER A 85 2.33 -1.52 -12.52
N LYS A 86 1.39 -1.88 -11.64
CA LYS A 86 0.05 -1.31 -11.59
C LYS A 86 -0.34 -0.93 -10.16
N THR A 87 -1.24 0.04 -10.03
CA THR A 87 -1.95 0.32 -8.77
C THR A 87 -3.44 0.26 -9.05
N TYR A 88 -4.14 -0.55 -8.27
CA TYR A 88 -5.59 -0.72 -8.36
C TYR A 88 -6.30 0.08 -7.28
N ARG A 89 -7.54 0.47 -7.57
CA ARG A 89 -8.45 1.10 -6.62
C ARG A 89 -9.69 0.23 -6.44
N TYR A 90 -10.13 0.07 -5.20
CA TYR A 90 -11.31 -0.71 -4.81
C TYR A 90 -12.28 0.14 -4.03
N LYS A 91 -13.56 -0.13 -4.18
CA LYS A 91 -14.58 0.37 -3.25
C LYS A 91 -14.66 -0.57 -2.04
N ILE A 92 -14.61 0.02 -0.84
CA ILE A 92 -14.77 -0.71 0.42
C ILE A 92 -16.26 -0.74 0.78
N ASN A 93 -16.80 -1.93 1.00
CA ASN A 93 -18.17 -2.14 1.46
C ASN A 93 -18.28 -2.05 2.98
N LYS A 94 -19.51 -2.00 3.50
CA LYS A 94 -19.76 -1.90 4.93
C LYS A 94 -19.24 -3.08 5.76
N ASP A 95 -19.15 -4.25 5.17
CA ASP A 95 -18.64 -5.48 5.79
C ASP A 95 -17.12 -5.66 5.66
N GLY A 96 -16.44 -4.74 4.97
CA GLY A 96 -15.01 -4.82 4.68
C GLY A 96 -14.67 -5.58 3.40
N SER A 97 -15.66 -6.14 2.70
CA SER A 97 -15.41 -6.71 1.37
C SER A 97 -15.08 -5.62 0.36
N LEU A 98 -14.35 -6.01 -0.70
CA LEU A 98 -13.95 -5.10 -1.77
C LEU A 98 -14.76 -5.35 -3.03
N THR A 99 -15.10 -4.28 -3.72
CA THR A 99 -15.79 -4.32 -5.03
C THR A 99 -15.19 -3.29 -5.97
N ASN A 100 -15.59 -3.37 -7.23
CA ASN A 100 -15.24 -2.38 -8.26
C ASN A 100 -13.72 -2.18 -8.39
N ARG A 101 -12.97 -3.30 -8.52
CA ARG A 101 -11.54 -3.25 -8.84
C ARG A 101 -11.32 -2.50 -10.16
N GLN A 102 -10.54 -1.45 -10.12
CA GLN A 102 -10.23 -0.61 -11.27
C GLN A 102 -8.73 -0.36 -11.32
N LEU A 103 -8.13 -0.43 -12.50
CA LEU A 103 -6.80 0.11 -12.71
C LEU A 103 -6.85 1.61 -12.44
N PHE A 104 -6.07 2.05 -11.46
CA PHE A 104 -5.96 3.47 -11.13
C PHE A 104 -4.82 4.12 -11.91
N VAL A 105 -3.61 3.54 -11.86
CA VAL A 105 -2.46 3.99 -12.63
C VAL A 105 -1.56 2.82 -13.04
N SER A 106 -0.83 2.97 -14.16
CA SER A 106 0.18 2.02 -14.65
C SER A 106 1.53 2.30 -13.99
N GLN A 107 1.56 2.21 -12.66
CA GLN A 107 2.76 2.27 -11.83
C GLN A 107 2.53 1.47 -10.57
N GLY A 108 3.48 0.59 -10.22
CA GLY A 108 3.55 -0.09 -8.93
C GLY A 108 4.18 0.81 -7.86
N SER A 109 4.09 0.40 -6.60
CA SER A 109 4.68 1.14 -5.49
C SER A 109 5.08 0.19 -4.36
N ASP A 110 6.17 0.50 -3.68
CA ASP A 110 6.52 -0.15 -2.41
C ASP A 110 5.64 0.44 -1.29
N GLY A 111 5.84 1.70 -0.92
CA GLY A 111 4.96 2.39 0.03
C GLY A 111 4.14 3.50 -0.63
N MET A 112 3.05 3.92 0.00
CA MET A 112 2.19 4.98 -0.49
C MET A 112 1.51 5.77 0.63
N THR A 113 1.09 7.00 0.31
CA THR A 113 0.33 7.83 1.24
C THR A 113 -0.64 8.75 0.51
N LEU A 114 -1.59 9.33 1.24
CA LEU A 114 -2.60 10.26 0.72
C LEU A 114 -2.50 11.62 1.40
N ASP A 115 -2.74 12.69 0.65
CA ASP A 115 -2.95 14.02 1.21
C ASP A 115 -4.44 14.33 1.43
N ASN A 116 -4.71 15.46 2.06
CA ASN A 116 -6.05 15.92 2.38
C ASN A 116 -6.88 16.41 1.17
N LYS A 117 -6.29 16.46 -0.01
CA LYS A 117 -6.98 16.69 -1.29
C LYS A 117 -7.32 15.38 -2.01
N GLY A 118 -6.89 14.23 -1.44
CA GLY A 118 -7.06 12.90 -2.02
C GLY A 118 -6.00 12.55 -3.06
N ASN A 119 -4.93 13.34 -3.17
CA ASN A 119 -3.83 12.98 -4.07
C ASN A 119 -3.07 11.79 -3.49
N LEU A 120 -2.78 10.80 -4.35
CA LEU A 120 -2.02 9.60 -4.02
C LEU A 120 -0.54 9.82 -4.34
N TYR A 121 0.30 9.59 -3.36
CA TYR A 121 1.75 9.63 -3.46
C TYR A 121 2.24 8.18 -3.48
N ILE A 122 3.00 7.81 -4.49
CA ILE A 122 3.55 6.45 -4.63
C ILE A 122 5.05 6.49 -4.88
N THR A 123 5.74 5.50 -4.34
CA THR A 123 7.19 5.37 -4.46
C THR A 123 7.58 4.74 -5.79
N GLY A 124 8.81 5.02 -6.23
CA GLY A 124 9.39 4.53 -7.46
C GLY A 124 10.67 5.30 -7.77
N LYS A 125 10.80 5.86 -8.95
CA LYS A 125 11.86 6.82 -9.27
C LYS A 125 11.52 8.18 -8.63
N GLY A 126 11.88 8.32 -7.34
CA GLY A 126 11.40 9.38 -6.47
C GLY A 126 9.97 9.09 -5.97
N VAL A 127 9.18 10.13 -5.73
CA VAL A 127 7.79 10.03 -5.31
C VAL A 127 6.89 10.65 -6.38
N THR A 128 6.07 9.84 -7.03
CA THR A 128 5.11 10.32 -8.02
C THR A 128 3.78 10.65 -7.35
N ILE A 129 3.16 11.75 -7.76
CA ILE A 129 1.90 12.25 -7.20
C ILE A 129 0.82 12.19 -8.28
N TYR A 130 -0.28 11.52 -7.94
CA TYR A 130 -1.47 11.43 -8.79
C TYR A 130 -2.66 12.08 -8.11
N ASP A 131 -3.47 12.80 -8.88
CA ASP A 131 -4.73 13.33 -8.38
C ASP A 131 -5.80 12.20 -8.23
N PRO A 132 -6.98 12.48 -7.65
CA PRO A 132 -8.04 11.48 -7.50
C PRO A 132 -8.56 10.87 -8.81
N SER A 133 -8.29 11.48 -9.96
CA SER A 133 -8.64 10.95 -11.28
C SER A 133 -7.60 9.96 -11.83
N GLY A 134 -6.40 9.88 -11.22
CA GLY A 134 -5.26 9.12 -11.72
C GLY A 134 -4.36 9.92 -12.67
N THR A 135 -4.57 11.23 -12.78
CA THR A 135 -3.69 12.09 -13.55
C THR A 135 -2.42 12.40 -12.75
N LYS A 136 -1.25 12.20 -13.37
CA LYS A 136 0.02 12.57 -12.74
C LYS A 136 0.14 14.09 -12.65
N ILE A 137 0.28 14.62 -11.43
CA ILE A 137 0.37 16.05 -11.15
C ILE A 137 1.76 16.48 -10.66
N GLY A 138 2.63 15.55 -10.34
CA GLY A 138 3.99 15.89 -9.90
C GLY A 138 4.90 14.68 -9.68
N ASN A 139 6.17 15.00 -9.46
CA ASN A 139 7.17 14.04 -9.00
C ASN A 139 8.16 14.79 -8.10
N ILE A 140 8.46 14.20 -6.95
CA ILE A 140 9.49 14.66 -6.02
C ILE A 140 10.75 13.83 -6.30
N PRO A 141 11.81 14.41 -6.86
CA PRO A 141 13.04 13.70 -7.06
C PRO A 141 13.69 13.38 -5.70
N VAL A 142 14.20 12.16 -5.56
CA VAL A 142 14.93 11.73 -4.37
C VAL A 142 16.33 11.29 -4.79
N PRO A 143 17.40 11.77 -4.15
CA PRO A 143 18.77 11.47 -4.55
C PRO A 143 19.19 10.01 -4.37
N SER A 144 18.35 9.17 -3.79
CA SER A 144 18.59 7.74 -3.57
C SER A 144 17.93 6.89 -4.65
N GLY A 145 18.57 5.77 -5.00
CA GLY A 145 18.09 4.88 -6.07
C GLY A 145 16.80 4.11 -5.74
N TRP A 146 16.50 3.90 -4.45
CA TRP A 146 15.34 3.16 -3.98
C TRP A 146 14.56 3.97 -2.96
N VAL A 147 13.27 4.18 -3.21
CA VAL A 147 12.34 4.79 -2.26
C VAL A 147 11.41 3.68 -1.77
N GLY A 148 11.59 3.25 -0.51
CA GLY A 148 10.86 2.13 0.07
C GLY A 148 9.51 2.53 0.66
N ASN A 149 9.45 3.66 1.38
CA ASN A 149 8.21 4.07 2.01
C ASN A 149 8.11 5.58 2.18
N ILE A 150 6.87 6.07 2.31
CA ILE A 150 6.55 7.49 2.51
C ILE A 150 5.37 7.64 3.46
N CYS A 151 5.41 8.66 4.30
CA CYS A 151 4.27 9.04 5.13
C CYS A 151 4.27 10.53 5.45
N PHE A 152 3.09 11.09 5.66
CA PHE A 152 2.96 12.41 6.23
C PHE A 152 3.04 12.35 7.75
N GLY A 153 3.78 13.28 8.34
CA GLY A 153 3.96 13.40 9.77
C GLY A 153 4.20 14.85 10.21
N GLY A 154 4.78 14.99 11.40
CA GLY A 154 4.93 16.28 12.05
C GLY A 154 3.65 16.76 12.75
N LYS A 155 3.76 17.83 13.54
CA LYS A 155 2.66 18.35 14.38
C LYS A 155 1.43 18.77 13.56
N ASP A 156 1.66 19.32 12.37
CA ASP A 156 0.63 19.79 11.43
C ASP A 156 0.34 18.78 10.31
N ARG A 157 1.06 17.64 10.29
CA ARG A 157 1.03 16.62 9.24
C ARG A 157 1.38 17.12 7.85
N LYS A 158 2.20 18.16 7.78
CA LYS A 158 2.69 18.73 6.51
C LYS A 158 4.11 18.32 6.17
N THR A 159 4.77 17.56 7.03
CA THR A 159 6.09 17.03 6.72
C THR A 159 5.93 15.66 6.05
N LEU A 160 6.37 15.54 4.80
CA LEU A 160 6.47 14.27 4.10
C LEU A 160 7.81 13.64 4.48
N PHE A 161 7.76 12.47 5.10
CA PHE A 161 8.93 11.63 5.39
C PHE A 161 9.08 10.62 4.26
N ILE A 162 10.29 10.47 3.75
CA ILE A 162 10.63 9.60 2.62
C ILE A 162 11.78 8.70 3.06
N ALA A 163 11.49 7.41 3.26
CA ALA A 163 12.51 6.40 3.52
C ALA A 163 13.08 5.90 2.20
N ALA A 164 14.37 6.16 1.96
CA ALA A 164 15.00 5.87 0.68
C ALA A 164 16.41 5.30 0.89
N SER A 165 16.57 4.03 0.55
CA SER A 165 17.81 3.27 0.77
C SER A 165 18.32 3.42 2.21
N GLU A 166 19.46 4.05 2.43
CA GLU A 166 20.11 4.24 3.74
C GLU A 166 19.76 5.59 4.39
N SER A 167 18.80 6.33 3.81
CA SER A 167 18.51 7.71 4.21
C SER A 167 17.02 7.93 4.45
N VAL A 168 16.72 8.88 5.33
CA VAL A 168 15.39 9.44 5.49
C VAL A 168 15.44 10.91 5.09
N TYR A 169 14.63 11.27 4.11
CA TYR A 169 14.45 12.65 3.68
C TYR A 169 13.16 13.20 4.24
N THR A 170 13.14 14.51 4.46
CA THR A 170 11.93 15.23 4.85
C THR A 170 11.67 16.39 3.90
N LEU A 171 10.41 16.62 3.57
CA LEU A 171 10.00 17.74 2.75
C LEU A 171 8.78 18.41 3.36
N GLN A 172 8.85 19.74 3.55
CA GLN A 172 7.71 20.52 4.01
C GLN A 172 6.73 20.74 2.86
N MET A 173 5.51 20.28 3.02
CA MET A 173 4.47 20.31 2.00
C MET A 173 3.46 21.43 2.25
N GLN A 174 2.80 21.91 1.18
CA GLN A 174 1.68 22.85 1.29
C GLN A 174 0.36 22.15 1.66
N VAL A 175 0.28 20.85 1.45
CA VAL A 175 -0.83 19.97 1.81
C VAL A 175 -0.49 19.20 3.10
N ARG A 176 -1.48 18.57 3.69
CA ARG A 176 -1.29 17.71 4.89
C ARG A 176 -1.75 16.30 4.60
N GLY A 177 -1.15 15.34 5.27
CA GLY A 177 -1.58 13.95 5.22
C GLY A 177 -2.96 13.73 5.87
N VAL A 178 -3.65 12.70 5.42
CA VAL A 178 -4.88 12.20 6.04
C VAL A 178 -4.58 11.41 7.32
N LYS A 179 -5.60 11.27 8.18
CA LYS A 179 -5.53 10.38 9.35
C LYS A 179 -5.96 8.99 8.96
#